data_50e64683088f53a364e42d1966fb7605
#
_entry.id   50e64683088f53a364e42d1966fb7605
#
_cell.length_a   1.000
_cell.length_b   1.000
_cell.length_c   1.000
_cell.angle_alpha   90.00
_cell.angle_beta   90.00
_cell.angle_gamma   90.00
#
_symmetry.space_group_name_H-M   'P 1'
#
loop_
_entity.id
_entity.type
_entity.pdbx_description
1 polymer ?
#
loop_
_entity_poly.entity_id
_entity_poly.type
_entity_poly.pdbx_seq_one_letter_code
_entity_poly.pdbx_strand_id
1 'polypeptide(L)'
;MSVTFHIPGALRDFTGGRPKVEIEASPRVLGDALKALWTRYPGIRDRIATEQGQIRQHINVFVGNEDVRYTGGLATPIPAGSEISIVPAVSGGGASAASRVLSVSS
;
A
#
# COMPACT_ATOMS: atom_id res chain seq x y z
N MET A 1 0.24 -1.95 -20.02
CA MET A 1 -0.75 -1.33 -19.14
C MET A 1 -0.05 -0.78 -17.92
N SER A 2 -0.68 0.12 -17.19
CA SER A 2 -0.05 0.70 -16.01
C SER A 2 -0.88 0.43 -14.76
N VAL A 3 -0.21 0.45 -13.62
CA VAL A 3 -0.84 0.36 -12.32
C VAL A 3 -0.47 1.62 -11.54
N THR A 4 -1.45 2.19 -10.85
CA THR A 4 -1.26 3.42 -10.11
C THR A 4 -1.19 3.13 -8.62
N PHE A 5 -0.15 3.67 -7.96
CA PHE A 5 0.01 3.57 -6.51
C PHE A 5 -0.22 4.93 -5.89
N HIS A 6 -1.05 4.97 -4.85
CA HIS A 6 -1.21 6.16 -4.02
C HIS A 6 -0.28 6.04 -2.83
N ILE A 7 0.62 7.01 -2.71
CA ILE A 7 1.70 6.99 -1.72
C ILE A 7 1.34 7.92 -0.56
N PRO A 8 1.33 7.43 0.68
CA PRO A 8 1.02 8.28 1.82
C PRO A 8 2.13 9.29 2.08
N GLY A 9 1.77 10.39 2.74
CA GLY A 9 2.72 11.46 3.02
C GLY A 9 4.01 10.99 3.66
N ALA A 10 3.91 10.06 4.61
CA ALA A 10 5.07 9.54 5.33
C ALA A 10 6.07 8.82 4.44
N LEU A 11 5.66 8.35 3.27
CA LEU A 11 6.52 7.57 2.37
C LEU A 11 6.90 8.31 1.10
N ARG A 12 6.44 9.53 0.92
CA ARG A 12 6.71 10.29 -0.31
C ARG A 12 8.17 10.62 -0.52
N ASP A 13 8.97 10.63 0.55
CA ASP A 13 10.40 10.86 0.41
C ASP A 13 11.07 9.77 -0.44
N PHE A 14 10.49 8.59 -0.46
CA PHE A 14 11.02 7.46 -1.25
C PHE A 14 10.58 7.51 -2.71
N THR A 15 9.64 8.38 -3.04
CA THR A 15 9.14 8.53 -4.41
C THR A 15 9.37 9.93 -4.97
N GLY A 16 10.35 10.65 -4.40
CA GLY A 16 10.67 12.00 -4.86
C GLY A 16 9.58 13.01 -4.57
N GLY A 17 8.80 12.80 -3.49
CA GLY A 17 7.72 13.69 -3.11
C GLY A 17 6.41 13.43 -3.86
N ARG A 18 6.33 12.37 -4.65
CA ARG A 18 5.15 12.11 -5.47
C ARG A 18 4.06 11.42 -4.65
N PRO A 19 2.84 12.00 -4.62
CA PRO A 19 1.71 11.36 -3.93
C PRO A 19 1.11 10.21 -4.72
N LYS A 20 1.40 10.15 -6.01
CA LYS A 20 0.85 9.14 -6.91
C LYS A 20 1.92 8.73 -7.90
N VAL A 21 2.10 7.43 -8.07
CA VAL A 21 3.11 6.87 -8.95
C VAL A 21 2.43 5.92 -9.92
N GLU A 22 2.71 6.08 -11.20
CA GLU A 22 2.17 5.22 -12.23
C GLU A 22 3.31 4.36 -12.76
N ILE A 23 3.15 3.05 -12.71
CA ILE A 23 4.18 2.11 -13.13
C ILE A 23 3.67 1.27 -14.28
N GLU A 24 4.47 1.20 -15.34
CA GLU A 24 4.14 0.40 -16.51
C GLU A 24 4.37 -1.07 -16.15
N ALA A 25 3.28 -1.80 -15.99
CA ALA A 25 3.31 -3.20 -15.61
C ALA A 25 1.94 -3.81 -15.84
N SER A 26 1.91 -5.13 -15.97
CA SER A 26 0.65 -5.87 -16.09
C SER A 26 0.59 -6.95 -15.01
N PRO A 27 0.55 -6.55 -13.73
CA PRO A 27 0.56 -7.53 -12.65
C PRO A 27 -0.76 -8.30 -12.60
N ARG A 28 -0.67 -9.58 -12.26
CA ARG A 28 -1.84 -10.41 -12.05
C ARG A 28 -2.32 -10.33 -10.62
N VAL A 29 -1.38 -10.24 -9.69
CA VAL A 29 -1.68 -10.20 -8.26
C VAL A 29 -0.89 -9.09 -7.61
N LEU A 30 -1.28 -8.75 -6.38
CA LEU A 30 -0.65 -7.65 -5.64
C LEU A 30 0.86 -7.85 -5.49
N GLY A 31 1.30 -9.08 -5.23
CA GLY A 31 2.73 -9.35 -5.09
C GLY A 31 3.54 -8.92 -6.31
N ASP A 32 3.01 -9.16 -7.50
CA ASP A 32 3.67 -8.75 -8.75
C ASP A 32 3.67 -7.24 -8.89
N ALA A 33 2.58 -6.60 -8.51
CA ALA A 33 2.48 -5.13 -8.56
C ALA A 33 3.50 -4.49 -7.62
N LEU A 34 3.64 -5.04 -6.41
CA LEU A 34 4.60 -4.53 -5.45
C LEU A 34 6.03 -4.73 -5.92
N LYS A 35 6.33 -5.86 -6.58
CA LYS A 35 7.68 -6.07 -7.13
C LYS A 35 8.01 -5.01 -8.19
N ALA A 36 7.05 -4.62 -8.99
CA ALA A 36 7.26 -3.55 -9.96
C ALA A 36 7.55 -2.23 -9.25
N LEU A 37 6.85 -1.97 -8.15
CA LEU A 37 7.09 -0.77 -7.34
C LEU A 37 8.51 -0.82 -6.73
N TRP A 38 8.93 -1.98 -6.19
CA TRP A 38 10.27 -2.13 -5.62
C TRP A 38 11.36 -1.90 -6.65
N THR A 39 11.12 -2.33 -7.87
CA THR A 39 12.09 -2.13 -8.94
C THR A 39 12.28 -0.65 -9.25
N ARG A 40 11.20 0.10 -9.21
CA ARG A 40 11.24 1.54 -9.52
C ARG A 40 11.74 2.35 -8.33
N TYR A 41 11.33 1.99 -7.11
CA TYR A 41 11.66 2.73 -5.90
C TYR A 41 12.11 1.75 -4.81
N PRO A 42 13.34 1.22 -4.91
CA PRO A 42 13.78 0.17 -3.98
C PRO A 42 13.80 0.59 -2.52
N GLY A 43 13.99 1.87 -2.25
CA GLY A 43 14.02 2.35 -0.86
C GLY A 43 12.70 2.25 -0.13
N ILE A 44 11.59 2.18 -0.84
CA ILE A 44 10.27 2.11 -0.21
C ILE A 44 9.91 0.70 0.29
N ARG A 45 10.58 -0.31 -0.25
CA ARG A 45 10.26 -1.71 0.05
C ARG A 45 10.28 -2.01 1.54
N ASP A 46 11.35 -1.61 2.23
CA ASP A 46 11.52 -1.93 3.64
C ASP A 46 10.51 -1.20 4.53
N ARG A 47 9.88 -0.17 4.03
CA ARG A 47 8.84 0.56 4.76
C ARG A 47 7.49 -0.11 4.66
N ILE A 48 7.27 -0.88 3.60
CA ILE A 48 5.98 -1.50 3.33
C ILE A 48 6.02 -3.01 3.60
N ALA A 49 7.14 -3.66 3.33
CA ALA A 49 7.26 -5.11 3.43
C ALA A 49 8.34 -5.52 4.41
N THR A 50 8.17 -6.73 4.96
CA THR A 50 9.17 -7.35 5.82
C THR A 50 10.25 -8.01 4.97
N GLU A 51 11.28 -8.55 5.62
CA GLU A 51 12.34 -9.28 4.93
C GLU A 51 11.80 -10.51 4.20
N GLN A 52 10.71 -11.09 4.71
CA GLN A 52 10.07 -12.24 4.07
C GLN A 52 9.14 -11.84 2.93
N GLY A 53 9.01 -10.55 2.66
CA GLY A 53 8.15 -10.06 1.60
C GLY A 53 6.70 -9.89 1.96
N GLN A 54 6.36 -10.04 3.24
CA GLN A 54 4.98 -9.84 3.71
C GLN A 54 4.73 -8.36 3.99
N ILE A 55 3.49 -7.93 3.82
CA ILE A 55 3.11 -6.56 4.16
C ILE A 55 3.19 -6.38 5.68
N ARG A 56 3.81 -5.29 6.12
CA ARG A 56 3.97 -5.02 7.55
C ARG A 56 2.61 -4.82 8.21
N GLN A 57 2.51 -5.19 9.49
CA GLN A 57 1.25 -5.13 10.24
C GLN A 57 0.65 -3.73 10.29
N HIS A 58 1.49 -2.70 10.35
CA HIS A 58 1.01 -1.33 10.46
C HIS A 58 0.78 -0.66 9.10
N ILE A 59 0.84 -1.45 8.03
CA ILE A 59 0.58 -0.94 6.67
C ILE A 59 -0.68 -1.62 6.15
N ASN A 60 -1.63 -0.81 5.70
CA ASN A 60 -2.82 -1.29 5.03
C ASN A 60 -2.66 -1.04 3.54
N VAL A 61 -3.04 -2.00 2.73
CA VAL A 61 -3.00 -1.87 1.28
C VAL A 61 -4.38 -2.15 0.73
N PHE A 62 -4.85 -1.28 -0.15
CA PHE A 62 -6.15 -1.41 -0.80
C PHE A 62 -5.97 -1.54 -2.30
N VAL A 63 -6.73 -2.44 -2.89
CA VAL A 63 -6.88 -2.52 -4.34
C VAL A 63 -8.27 -1.98 -4.64
N GLY A 64 -8.33 -0.80 -5.24
CA GLY A 64 -9.58 -0.07 -5.32
C GLY A 64 -10.05 0.28 -3.91
N ASN A 65 -11.22 -0.20 -3.55
CA ASN A 65 -11.79 0.06 -2.22
C ASN A 65 -11.68 -1.13 -1.27
N GLU A 66 -10.97 -2.18 -1.67
CA GLU A 66 -10.91 -3.42 -0.87
C GLU A 66 -9.58 -3.59 -0.18
N ASP A 67 -9.63 -3.82 1.13
CA ASP A 67 -8.46 -4.12 1.94
C ASP A 67 -7.97 -5.52 1.56
N VAL A 68 -6.70 -5.61 1.18
CA VAL A 68 -6.14 -6.88 0.71
C VAL A 68 -6.09 -7.96 1.79
N ARG A 69 -6.19 -7.59 3.06
CA ARG A 69 -6.27 -8.59 4.14
C ARG A 69 -7.46 -9.51 3.99
N TYR A 70 -8.51 -9.02 3.34
CA TYR A 70 -9.75 -9.77 3.17
C TYR A 70 -9.92 -10.32 1.77
N THR A 71 -8.97 -10.05 0.87
CA THR A 71 -9.09 -10.46 -0.53
C THR A 71 -7.95 -11.37 -0.99
N GLY A 72 -7.10 -11.80 -0.07
CA GLY A 72 -6.04 -12.74 -0.40
C GLY A 72 -4.61 -12.24 -0.17
N GLY A 73 -4.44 -11.08 0.46
CA GLY A 73 -3.09 -10.55 0.72
C GLY A 73 -2.32 -10.34 -0.58
N LEU A 74 -1.12 -10.91 -0.66
CA LEU A 74 -0.28 -10.78 -1.85
C LEU A 74 -0.85 -11.49 -3.08
N ALA A 75 -1.81 -12.38 -2.88
CA ALA A 75 -2.48 -13.09 -3.98
C ALA A 75 -3.73 -12.35 -4.47
N THR A 76 -4.03 -11.17 -3.92
CA THR A 76 -5.17 -10.38 -4.34
C THR A 76 -5.07 -10.07 -5.85
N PRO A 77 -6.12 -10.38 -6.63
CA PRO A 77 -6.10 -10.08 -8.07
C PRO A 77 -6.03 -8.58 -8.34
N ILE A 78 -5.32 -8.21 -9.38
CA ILE A 78 -5.20 -6.82 -9.80
C ILE A 78 -5.87 -6.66 -11.17
N PRO A 79 -7.12 -6.18 -11.22
CA PRO A 79 -7.76 -5.90 -12.49
C PRO A 79 -7.05 -4.78 -13.25
N ALA A 80 -7.13 -4.81 -14.56
CA ALA A 80 -6.53 -3.77 -15.39
C ALA A 80 -7.08 -2.40 -15.00
N GLY A 81 -6.19 -1.43 -14.86
CA GLY A 81 -6.59 -0.07 -14.48
C GLY A 81 -6.84 0.13 -13.00
N SER A 82 -6.52 -0.86 -12.17
CA SER A 82 -6.70 -0.75 -10.73
C SER A 82 -5.77 0.29 -10.11
N GLU A 83 -6.22 0.89 -9.03
CA GLU A 83 -5.40 1.77 -8.22
C GLU A 83 -5.11 1.08 -6.89
N ILE A 84 -3.86 1.15 -6.47
CA ILE A 84 -3.42 0.53 -5.23
C ILE A 84 -3.07 1.64 -4.25
N SER A 85 -3.72 1.64 -3.09
CA SER A 85 -3.50 2.64 -2.06
C SER A 85 -2.72 2.04 -0.91
N ILE A 86 -1.66 2.73 -0.48
CA ILE A 86 -0.86 2.32 0.65
C ILE A 86 -1.16 3.28 1.79
N VAL A 87 -1.67 2.75 2.90
CA VAL A 87 -2.12 3.57 4.02
C VAL A 87 -1.46 3.06 5.30
N PRO A 88 -0.57 3.84 5.92
CA PRO A 88 -0.01 3.43 7.20
C PRO A 88 -1.08 3.52 8.28
N ALA A 89 -1.14 2.52 9.13
CA ALA A 89 -2.01 2.55 10.29
C ALA A 89 -1.35 3.45 11.33
N VAL A 90 -2.05 4.49 11.76
CA VAL A 90 -1.55 5.37 12.80
C VAL A 90 -1.92 4.76 14.13
N SER A 91 -0.94 4.41 14.93
CA SER A 91 -1.17 3.88 16.26
C SER A 91 -0.95 4.95 17.30
N GLY A 92 -1.79 4.99 18.23
CA GLY A 92 -1.66 5.94 19.33
C GLY A 92 -2.33 7.22 19.15
N GLY A 93 -2.36 7.23 19.30
CA GLY A 93 -2.70 8.04 19.09
C GLY A 93 -3.17 8.62 19.17
N GLY A 94 -3.20 8.08 19.23
CA GLY A 94 -3.66 8.50 19.04
C GLY A 94 -4.21 8.43 18.88
N ALA A 95 -4.34 8.50 19.17
CA ALA A 95 -4.90 8.57 18.81
C ALA A 95 -5.49 8.33 18.61
N SER A 96 -5.55 8.45 18.94
CA SER A 96 -6.17 8.44 18.51
C SER A 96 -6.82 8.06 18.31
N ALA A 97 -6.83 8.20 18.86
CA ALA A 97 -7.47 8.13 18.48
C ALA A 97 -8.13 7.81 18.18
N ALA A 98 -8.16 7.92 18.64
CA ALA A 98 -8.80 7.90 18.13
C ALA A 98 -9.37 7.44 17.71
N SER A 99 -9.26 7.54 18.13
CA SER A 99 -9.87 7.44 17.58
C SER A 99 -10.42 6.67 17.28
N ARG A 100 -10.52 6.65 17.82
CA ARG A 100 -11.30 6.35 17.44
C ARG A 100 -11.88 5.83 17.00
N VAL A 101 -11.75 5.94 17.28
CA VAL A 101 -12.47 5.86 16.74
C VAL A 101 -13.00 5.31 16.42
N LEU A 102 -12.92 5.31 16.99
CA LEU A 102 -13.62 5.19 16.55
C LEU A 102 -13.99 4.77 16.18
N SER A 103 -13.68 4.83 16.62
CA SER A 103 -14.21 4.84 16.14
C SER A 103 -14.45 4.39 15.81
N VAL A 104 -14.32 4.40 16.40
CA VAL A 104 -14.71 4.46 16.02
C VAL A 104 -14.70 4.15 15.74
N SER A 105 -14.51 4.09 16.52
CA SER A 105 -14.71 4.29 16.14
C SER A 105 -14.59 4.02 15.82
N SER A 106 -14.35 4.00 16.39
CA SER A 106 -14.52 4.33 16.03
C SER A 106 -14.59 4.22 15.82
#